data_f697dde3463fa919240eaa739e7278bf
#
_entry.id   f697dde3463fa919240eaa739e7278bf
#
_cell.length_a   1.000
_cell.length_b   1.000
_cell.length_c   1.000
_cell.angle_alpha   90.00
_cell.angle_beta   90.00
_cell.angle_gamma   90.00
#
_symmetry.space_group_name_H-M   'P 1'
#
loop_
_entity.id
_entity.type
_entity.pdbx_description
1 polymer ?
#
loop_
_entity_poly.entity_id
_entity_poly.type
_entity_poly.pdbx_seq_one_letter_code
_entity_poly.pdbx_strand_id
1 'polypeptide(L)'
;MTDTLDSLEARAPEARERELMAGLPQLIARAQQAPGWARILDGVNAADITSRAALAQLPVTRKSDLKQLQHGALPFGGLNTTPKNALARVFVSPGPIFDPEGRGPDWWRFARPMYAAGVRAGGLLQNCFSYHFTPAAFMVEGGAARIGCTVIPAGIGQTEMQVQAMVDLKPDTYIGTPSFLKLIIEKAREMGADISSVTKALMGAEALPESLRSWFAENGVPHVFQTYASADIGSISYETASAGKLN
;
A
#
# COMPACT_ATOMS: atom_id res chain seq x y z
N MET A 1 8.17 -6.68 23.95
CA MET A 1 7.76 -7.24 22.65
C MET A 1 8.04 -6.18 21.61
N THR A 2 8.76 -6.52 20.55
CA THR A 2 8.97 -5.60 19.43
C THR A 2 7.62 -5.31 18.78
N ASP A 3 7.28 -4.04 18.64
CA ASP A 3 5.99 -3.59 18.09
C ASP A 3 6.02 -3.65 16.54
N THR A 4 6.48 -4.78 16.00
CA THR A 4 6.64 -5.05 14.58
C THR A 4 5.80 -6.27 14.17
N LEU A 5 5.27 -6.26 12.95
CA LEU A 5 4.43 -7.34 12.42
C LEU A 5 5.19 -8.67 12.34
N ASP A 6 6.45 -8.62 11.94
CA ASP A 6 7.30 -9.79 11.78
C ASP A 6 8.79 -9.47 12.08
N SER A 7 9.59 -10.53 12.21
CA SER A 7 11.03 -10.42 12.49
C SER A 7 11.82 -9.74 11.38
N LEU A 8 11.28 -9.65 10.17
CA LEU A 8 11.97 -9.01 9.04
C LEU A 8 12.09 -7.50 9.23
N GLU A 9 11.16 -6.88 9.98
CA GLU A 9 11.22 -5.45 10.28
C GLU A 9 12.28 -5.15 11.36
N ALA A 10 12.53 -6.10 12.26
CA ALA A 10 13.46 -5.95 13.39
C ALA A 10 14.90 -6.38 13.08
N ARG A 11 15.21 -6.78 11.83
CA ARG A 11 16.56 -7.18 11.43
C ARG A 11 17.56 -6.03 11.58
N ALA A 12 18.79 -6.36 12.03
CA ALA A 12 19.89 -5.41 11.96
C ALA A 12 20.09 -4.90 10.52
N PRO A 13 20.43 -3.61 10.33
CA PRO A 13 20.59 -3.02 9.00
C PRO A 13 21.54 -3.80 8.09
N GLU A 14 22.65 -4.27 8.64
CA GLU A 14 23.68 -5.03 7.91
C GLU A 14 23.18 -6.42 7.48
N ALA A 15 22.35 -7.08 8.31
CA ALA A 15 21.74 -8.36 7.97
C ALA A 15 20.72 -8.18 6.86
N ARG A 16 19.87 -7.14 6.96
CA ARG A 16 18.90 -6.78 5.92
C ARG A 16 19.59 -6.48 4.60
N GLU A 17 20.67 -5.67 4.62
CA GLU A 17 21.44 -5.33 3.42
C GLU A 17 22.01 -6.59 2.75
N ARG A 18 22.67 -7.46 3.51
CA ARG A 18 23.23 -8.71 2.96
C ARG A 18 22.16 -9.57 2.30
N GLU A 19 21.01 -9.77 2.94
CA GLU A 19 19.93 -10.60 2.41
C GLU A 19 19.33 -10.00 1.13
N LEU A 20 19.12 -8.68 1.09
CA LEU A 20 18.58 -7.99 -0.09
C LEU A 20 19.57 -8.09 -1.27
N MET A 21 20.84 -7.84 -1.04
CA MET A 21 21.87 -7.92 -2.08
C MET A 21 22.05 -9.35 -2.59
N ALA A 22 22.01 -10.35 -1.70
CA ALA A 22 22.09 -11.76 -2.09
C ALA A 22 20.90 -12.22 -2.95
N GLY A 23 19.75 -11.59 -2.83
CA GLY A 23 18.54 -11.88 -3.64
C GLY A 23 18.53 -11.23 -5.03
N LEU A 24 19.35 -10.20 -5.27
CA LEU A 24 19.33 -9.44 -6.53
C LEU A 24 19.65 -10.29 -7.77
N PRO A 25 20.69 -11.15 -7.79
CA PRO A 25 21.01 -11.95 -8.98
C PRO A 25 19.81 -12.79 -9.46
N GLN A 26 19.13 -13.45 -8.53
CA GLN A 26 17.97 -14.27 -8.88
C GLN A 26 16.79 -13.42 -9.35
N LEU A 27 16.56 -12.25 -8.74
CA LEU A 27 15.52 -11.31 -9.14
C LEU A 27 15.75 -10.80 -10.57
N ILE A 28 16.97 -10.38 -10.90
CA ILE A 28 17.35 -9.87 -12.21
C ILE A 28 17.24 -10.99 -13.26
N ALA A 29 17.79 -12.19 -12.99
CA ALA A 29 17.66 -13.34 -13.88
C ALA A 29 16.19 -13.71 -14.15
N ARG A 30 15.33 -13.64 -13.14
CA ARG A 30 13.89 -13.85 -13.32
C ARG A 30 13.25 -12.73 -14.16
N ALA A 31 13.61 -11.48 -13.93
CA ALA A 31 13.10 -10.36 -14.73
C ALA A 31 13.45 -10.52 -16.21
N GLN A 32 14.68 -10.94 -16.54
CA GLN A 32 15.16 -11.18 -17.90
C GLN A 32 14.38 -12.29 -18.64
N GLN A 33 13.59 -13.12 -17.95
CA GLN A 33 12.69 -14.08 -18.61
C GLN A 33 11.50 -13.40 -19.30
N ALA A 34 11.15 -12.17 -18.90
CA ALA A 34 10.11 -11.40 -19.54
C ALA A 34 10.69 -10.59 -20.72
N PRO A 35 10.06 -10.67 -21.93
CA PRO A 35 10.63 -10.07 -23.16
C PRO A 35 10.92 -8.57 -23.06
N GLY A 36 10.11 -7.84 -22.29
CA GLY A 36 10.31 -6.41 -22.06
C GLY A 36 11.55 -6.13 -21.22
N TRP A 37 11.72 -6.87 -20.13
CA TRP A 37 12.90 -6.77 -19.27
C TRP A 37 14.16 -7.30 -19.97
N ALA A 38 14.07 -8.36 -20.77
CA ALA A 38 15.21 -8.85 -21.54
C ALA A 38 15.81 -7.78 -22.46
N ARG A 39 14.96 -6.92 -23.05
CA ARG A 39 15.42 -5.80 -23.87
C ARG A 39 16.03 -4.66 -23.03
N ILE A 40 15.39 -4.33 -21.89
CA ILE A 40 15.85 -3.25 -21.01
C ILE A 40 17.18 -3.60 -20.35
N LEU A 41 17.35 -4.89 -20.00
CA LEU A 41 18.52 -5.42 -19.32
C LEU A 41 19.48 -6.16 -20.28
N ASP A 42 19.46 -5.79 -21.58
CA ASP A 42 20.37 -6.36 -22.57
C ASP A 42 21.84 -6.13 -22.18
N GLY A 43 22.66 -7.16 -22.28
CA GLY A 43 24.06 -7.12 -21.85
C GLY A 43 24.31 -7.16 -20.34
N VAL A 44 23.26 -7.16 -19.50
CA VAL A 44 23.41 -7.27 -18.05
C VAL A 44 23.60 -8.74 -17.65
N ASN A 45 24.72 -9.06 -16.99
CA ASN A 45 24.91 -10.34 -16.33
C ASN A 45 24.27 -10.29 -14.91
N ALA A 46 23.17 -10.99 -14.71
CA ALA A 46 22.45 -10.99 -13.44
C ALA A 46 23.33 -11.40 -12.24
N ALA A 47 24.32 -12.29 -12.45
CA ALA A 47 25.20 -12.77 -11.38
C ALA A 47 26.11 -11.67 -10.79
N ASP A 48 26.35 -10.60 -11.55
CA ASP A 48 27.23 -9.49 -11.14
C ASP A 48 26.48 -8.44 -10.27
N ILE A 49 25.15 -8.52 -10.21
CA ILE A 49 24.32 -7.55 -9.47
C ILE A 49 24.18 -7.98 -8.01
N THR A 50 25.25 -7.79 -7.25
CA THR A 50 25.37 -8.24 -5.84
C THR A 50 25.52 -7.11 -4.84
N SER A 51 25.47 -5.84 -5.28
CA SER A 51 25.68 -4.68 -4.44
C SER A 51 24.82 -3.49 -4.91
N ARG A 52 24.69 -2.48 -4.03
CA ARG A 52 24.04 -1.20 -4.40
C ARG A 52 24.74 -0.50 -5.57
N ALA A 53 26.07 -0.57 -5.60
CA ALA A 53 26.84 0.03 -6.69
C ALA A 53 26.54 -0.66 -8.03
N ALA A 54 26.48 -1.97 -8.08
CA ALA A 54 26.08 -2.72 -9.28
C ALA A 54 24.64 -2.45 -9.67
N LEU A 55 23.72 -2.45 -8.69
CA LEU A 55 22.30 -2.13 -8.92
C LEU A 55 22.12 -0.73 -9.52
N ALA A 56 22.89 0.26 -9.06
CA ALA A 56 22.84 1.64 -9.55
C ALA A 56 23.28 1.81 -11.01
N GLN A 57 23.96 0.83 -11.61
CA GLN A 57 24.34 0.82 -13.01
C GLN A 57 23.23 0.31 -13.95
N LEU A 58 22.16 -0.28 -13.38
CA LEU A 58 21.07 -0.77 -14.21
C LEU A 58 20.26 0.39 -14.82
N PRO A 59 19.69 0.21 -16.02
CA PRO A 59 18.80 1.19 -16.62
C PRO A 59 17.60 1.49 -15.71
N VAL A 60 17.28 2.76 -15.55
CA VAL A 60 16.10 3.20 -14.79
C VAL A 60 14.87 3.19 -15.70
N THR A 61 13.87 2.37 -15.36
CA THR A 61 12.56 2.42 -16.02
C THR A 61 11.69 3.46 -15.34
N ARG A 62 11.30 4.49 -16.09
CA ARG A 62 10.47 5.59 -15.58
C ARG A 62 8.99 5.24 -15.73
N LYS A 63 8.18 5.59 -14.71
CA LYS A 63 6.73 5.38 -14.76
C LYS A 63 6.06 6.09 -15.94
N SER A 64 6.58 7.27 -16.34
CA SER A 64 6.13 7.99 -17.54
C SER A 64 6.21 7.16 -18.82
N ASP A 65 7.17 6.24 -18.90
CA ASP A 65 7.44 5.45 -20.10
C ASP A 65 6.57 4.18 -20.16
N LEU A 66 6.01 3.75 -19.01
CA LEU A 66 5.22 2.52 -18.91
C LEU A 66 4.02 2.52 -19.86
N LYS A 67 3.34 3.65 -20.00
CA LYS A 67 2.19 3.77 -20.92
C LYS A 67 2.57 3.40 -22.35
N GLN A 68 3.70 3.92 -22.83
CA GLN A 68 4.19 3.65 -24.19
C GLN A 68 4.68 2.20 -24.32
N LEU A 69 5.41 1.71 -23.32
CA LEU A 69 5.88 0.32 -23.29
C LEU A 69 4.72 -0.69 -23.32
N GLN A 70 3.68 -0.44 -22.52
CA GLN A 70 2.49 -1.29 -22.49
C GLN A 70 1.69 -1.21 -23.79
N HIS A 71 1.56 -0.02 -24.38
CA HIS A 71 0.87 0.14 -25.66
C HIS A 71 1.58 -0.64 -26.78
N GLY A 72 2.90 -0.70 -26.77
CA GLY A 72 3.70 -1.46 -27.74
C GLY A 72 3.58 -2.98 -27.61
N ALA A 73 3.16 -3.50 -26.43
CA ALA A 73 2.97 -4.93 -26.18
C ALA A 73 1.95 -5.15 -25.05
N LEU A 74 0.67 -5.02 -25.35
CA LEU A 74 -0.42 -5.14 -24.38
C LEU A 74 -0.49 -6.51 -23.70
N PRO A 75 -0.93 -6.56 -22.43
CA PRO A 75 -1.28 -5.42 -21.57
C PRO A 75 -0.10 -4.82 -20.79
N PHE A 76 1.02 -5.52 -20.62
CA PHE A 76 2.07 -5.19 -19.64
C PHE A 76 3.41 -4.81 -20.26
N GLY A 77 3.50 -4.54 -21.56
CA GLY A 77 4.76 -4.19 -22.22
C GLY A 77 5.78 -5.32 -22.29
N GLY A 78 5.35 -6.55 -22.01
CA GLY A 78 6.25 -7.69 -21.84
C GLY A 78 7.07 -7.62 -20.56
N LEU A 79 6.66 -6.82 -19.55
CA LEU A 79 7.40 -6.62 -18.30
C LEU A 79 7.03 -7.61 -17.20
N ASN A 80 5.92 -8.33 -17.30
CA ASN A 80 5.52 -9.28 -16.28
C ASN A 80 6.02 -10.69 -16.56
N THR A 81 6.54 -11.38 -15.53
CA THR A 81 6.98 -12.78 -15.60
C THR A 81 5.86 -13.76 -15.26
N THR A 82 4.75 -13.30 -14.72
CA THR A 82 3.60 -14.14 -14.36
C THR A 82 2.59 -14.13 -15.49
N PRO A 83 2.16 -15.29 -16.03
CA PRO A 83 1.12 -15.35 -17.07
C PRO A 83 -0.17 -14.67 -16.63
N LYS A 84 -0.85 -14.01 -17.56
CA LYS A 84 -2.08 -13.25 -17.29
C LYS A 84 -3.16 -14.06 -16.55
N ASN A 85 -3.32 -15.32 -16.89
CA ASN A 85 -4.30 -16.23 -16.26
C ASN A 85 -3.89 -16.71 -14.85
N ALA A 86 -2.65 -16.47 -14.44
CA ALA A 86 -2.16 -16.79 -13.09
C ALA A 86 -2.18 -15.58 -12.15
N LEU A 87 -2.54 -14.40 -12.64
CA LEU A 87 -2.72 -13.21 -11.82
C LEU A 87 -3.97 -13.31 -10.93
N ALA A 88 -3.97 -12.59 -9.82
CA ALA A 88 -5.15 -12.42 -8.98
C ALA A 88 -6.08 -11.35 -9.55
N ARG A 89 -5.51 -10.20 -9.95
CA ARG A 89 -6.22 -9.04 -10.49
C ARG A 89 -5.34 -8.29 -11.48
N VAL A 90 -5.98 -7.45 -12.28
CA VAL A 90 -5.31 -6.43 -13.09
C VAL A 90 -6.00 -5.10 -12.80
N PHE A 91 -5.24 -4.13 -12.36
CA PHE A 91 -5.73 -2.79 -12.09
C PHE A 91 -5.43 -1.85 -13.25
N VAL A 92 -6.09 -0.71 -13.24
CA VAL A 92 -5.90 0.35 -14.24
C VAL A 92 -5.69 1.66 -13.49
N SER A 93 -4.44 2.08 -13.39
CA SER A 93 -4.10 3.38 -12.81
C SER A 93 -4.16 4.50 -13.86
N PRO A 94 -4.24 5.78 -13.42
CA PRO A 94 -4.30 6.90 -14.37
C PRO A 94 -3.13 6.89 -15.35
N GLY A 95 -3.49 6.94 -16.67
CA GLY A 95 -2.49 6.88 -17.75
C GLY A 95 -3.07 6.44 -19.10
N PRO A 96 -3.86 5.35 -19.35
CA PRO A 96 -3.98 4.21 -18.44
C PRO A 96 -2.69 3.40 -18.35
N ILE A 97 -2.40 2.90 -17.15
CA ILE A 97 -1.31 1.96 -16.88
C ILE A 97 -1.94 0.71 -16.26
N PHE A 98 -1.59 -0.47 -16.75
CA PHE A 98 -2.08 -1.75 -16.25
C PHE A 98 -1.12 -2.29 -15.19
N ASP A 99 -1.64 -2.46 -13.97
CA ASP A 99 -0.86 -2.92 -12.82
C ASP A 99 -1.29 -4.35 -12.45
N PRO A 100 -0.42 -5.37 -12.64
CA PRO A 100 -0.75 -6.76 -12.32
C PRO A 100 -0.59 -7.05 -10.82
N GLU A 101 -1.54 -7.76 -10.24
CA GLU A 101 -1.45 -8.32 -8.88
C GLU A 101 -1.23 -9.83 -8.97
N GLY A 102 -0.18 -10.33 -8.34
CA GLY A 102 0.07 -11.75 -8.19
C GLY A 102 -0.77 -12.38 -7.08
N ARG A 103 -0.80 -13.72 -7.04
CA ARG A 103 -1.44 -14.46 -5.95
C ARG A 103 -0.48 -14.60 -4.78
N GLY A 104 -0.96 -14.34 -3.58
CA GLY A 104 -0.19 -14.48 -2.37
C GLY A 104 -0.79 -13.65 -1.22
N PRO A 105 -0.49 -14.02 0.03
CA PRO A 105 -0.94 -13.24 1.17
C PRO A 105 -0.24 -11.88 1.16
N ASP A 106 -1.03 -10.82 1.36
CA ASP A 106 -0.52 -9.44 1.48
C ASP A 106 0.50 -9.07 0.37
N TRP A 107 0.12 -9.31 -0.88
CA TRP A 107 0.96 -9.06 -2.07
C TRP A 107 1.65 -7.70 -2.04
N TRP A 108 0.94 -6.68 -1.58
CA TRP A 108 1.38 -5.29 -1.51
C TRP A 108 2.14 -4.94 -0.23
N ARG A 109 2.31 -5.91 0.70
CA ARG A 109 2.97 -5.73 2.01
C ARG A 109 2.30 -4.66 2.87
N PHE A 110 0.99 -4.50 2.75
CA PHE A 110 0.24 -3.42 3.40
C PHE A 110 -0.10 -3.74 4.87
N ALA A 111 0.06 -4.99 5.31
CA ALA A 111 -0.08 -5.37 6.71
C ALA A 111 0.91 -4.62 7.62
N ARG A 112 2.11 -4.28 7.15
CA ARG A 112 3.12 -3.56 7.94
C ARG A 112 2.67 -2.16 8.33
N PRO A 113 2.31 -1.25 7.41
CA PRO A 113 1.78 0.06 7.79
C PRO A 113 0.52 -0.03 8.66
N MET A 114 -0.37 -0.99 8.41
CA MET A 114 -1.55 -1.20 9.24
C MET A 114 -1.17 -1.62 10.67
N TYR A 115 -0.26 -2.57 10.81
CA TYR A 115 0.21 -3.02 12.12
C TYR A 115 0.94 -1.91 12.90
N ALA A 116 1.78 -1.12 12.22
CA ALA A 116 2.46 0.04 12.78
C ALA A 116 1.49 1.13 13.23
N ALA A 117 0.35 1.28 12.53
CA ALA A 117 -0.75 2.18 12.90
C ALA A 117 -1.63 1.63 14.05
N GLY A 118 -1.25 0.50 14.66
CA GLY A 118 -1.97 -0.09 15.79
C GLY A 118 -3.13 -1.00 15.43
N VAL A 119 -3.25 -1.43 14.17
CA VAL A 119 -4.23 -2.45 13.76
C VAL A 119 -3.80 -3.81 14.30
N ARG A 120 -4.72 -4.56 14.87
CA ARG A 120 -4.47 -5.87 15.47
C ARG A 120 -5.56 -6.87 15.08
N ALA A 121 -5.26 -8.16 15.22
CA ALA A 121 -6.22 -9.24 14.95
C ALA A 121 -7.53 -9.04 15.71
N GLY A 122 -8.64 -9.30 15.05
CA GLY A 122 -9.98 -9.08 15.60
C GLY A 122 -10.51 -7.64 15.46
N GLY A 123 -9.68 -6.70 14.97
CA GLY A 123 -10.12 -5.33 14.69
C GLY A 123 -11.13 -5.25 13.53
N LEU A 124 -11.96 -4.21 13.53
CA LEU A 124 -12.90 -3.90 12.46
C LEU A 124 -12.48 -2.59 11.77
N LEU A 125 -12.19 -2.67 10.48
CA LEU A 125 -11.66 -1.58 9.68
C LEU A 125 -12.72 -1.03 8.72
N GLN A 126 -12.89 0.28 8.64
CA GLN A 126 -13.65 0.90 7.55
C GLN A 126 -12.67 1.34 6.44
N ASN A 127 -12.69 0.61 5.32
CA ASN A 127 -11.82 0.86 4.18
C ASN A 127 -12.52 1.79 3.19
N CYS A 128 -12.05 3.04 3.14
CA CYS A 128 -12.60 4.11 2.32
C CYS A 128 -11.73 4.42 1.08
N PHE A 129 -10.81 3.54 0.69
CA PHE A 129 -10.19 3.63 -0.63
C PHE A 129 -11.13 3.12 -1.72
N SER A 130 -10.95 3.63 -2.94
CA SER A 130 -11.75 3.20 -4.10
C SER A 130 -11.50 1.74 -4.45
N TYR A 131 -12.59 0.99 -4.67
CA TYR A 131 -12.58 -0.36 -5.24
C TYR A 131 -12.67 -0.37 -6.77
N HIS A 132 -12.78 0.82 -7.39
CA HIS A 132 -12.89 0.95 -8.84
C HIS A 132 -11.53 1.07 -9.51
N PHE A 133 -11.14 0.06 -10.28
CA PHE A 133 -9.93 -0.02 -11.10
C PHE A 133 -8.59 0.08 -10.36
N THR A 134 -8.48 0.77 -9.23
CA THR A 134 -7.21 1.03 -8.53
C THR A 134 -6.94 0.00 -7.43
N PRO A 135 -5.66 -0.26 -7.07
CA PRO A 135 -5.30 -1.32 -6.13
C PRO A 135 -5.44 -0.94 -4.65
N ALA A 136 -5.59 0.36 -4.30
CA ALA A 136 -5.44 0.80 -2.91
C ALA A 136 -6.37 0.09 -1.91
N ALA A 137 -7.65 -0.09 -2.25
CA ALA A 137 -8.60 -0.82 -1.41
C ALA A 137 -8.18 -2.29 -1.24
N PHE A 138 -7.68 -2.93 -2.28
CA PHE A 138 -7.23 -4.33 -2.25
C PHE A 138 -5.90 -4.50 -1.52
N MET A 139 -5.05 -3.46 -1.44
CA MET A 139 -3.88 -3.44 -0.57
C MET A 139 -4.31 -3.57 0.90
N VAL A 140 -5.34 -2.81 1.30
CA VAL A 140 -5.92 -2.88 2.65
C VAL A 140 -6.52 -4.26 2.92
N GLU A 141 -7.29 -4.81 1.97
CA GLU A 141 -7.88 -6.16 2.10
C GLU A 141 -6.81 -7.22 2.35
N GLY A 142 -5.73 -7.21 1.56
CA GLY A 142 -4.61 -8.14 1.71
C GLY A 142 -3.92 -8.01 3.08
N GLY A 143 -3.68 -6.77 3.51
CA GLY A 143 -3.08 -6.47 4.80
C GLY A 143 -3.98 -6.89 5.98
N ALA A 144 -5.28 -6.60 5.89
CA ALA A 144 -6.28 -6.96 6.89
C ALA A 144 -6.39 -8.49 7.05
N ALA A 145 -6.47 -9.22 5.94
CA ALA A 145 -6.51 -10.68 5.94
C ALA A 145 -5.26 -11.28 6.60
N ARG A 146 -4.07 -10.72 6.35
CA ARG A 146 -2.83 -11.17 6.97
C ARG A 146 -2.79 -10.92 8.47
N ILE A 147 -3.33 -9.80 8.95
CA ILE A 147 -3.38 -9.46 10.38
C ILE A 147 -4.49 -10.26 11.09
N GLY A 148 -5.57 -10.61 10.39
CA GLY A 148 -6.76 -11.24 10.96
C GLY A 148 -7.83 -10.23 11.37
N CYS A 149 -8.06 -9.20 10.55
CA CYS A 149 -9.07 -8.16 10.75
C CYS A 149 -10.29 -8.37 9.85
N THR A 150 -11.42 -7.82 10.27
CA THR A 150 -12.61 -7.69 9.43
C THR A 150 -12.61 -6.34 8.74
N VAL A 151 -13.06 -6.28 7.48
CA VAL A 151 -13.10 -5.07 6.68
C VAL A 151 -14.55 -4.73 6.30
N ILE A 152 -14.94 -3.48 6.50
CA ILE A 152 -16.11 -2.88 5.88
C ILE A 152 -15.64 -2.29 4.55
N PRO A 153 -16.01 -2.85 3.38
CA PRO A 153 -15.56 -2.39 2.07
C PRO A 153 -16.36 -1.16 1.62
N ALA A 154 -16.23 -0.07 2.37
CA ALA A 154 -17.07 1.10 2.27
C ALA A 154 -16.81 1.94 1.01
N GLY A 155 -15.55 1.95 0.52
CA GLY A 155 -15.20 2.70 -0.68
C GLY A 155 -15.28 4.22 -0.51
N ILE A 156 -15.43 4.92 -1.62
CA ILE A 156 -15.50 6.39 -1.68
C ILE A 156 -16.94 6.88 -1.78
N GLY A 157 -17.19 8.15 -1.38
CA GLY A 157 -18.51 8.78 -1.49
C GLY A 157 -19.50 8.28 -0.45
N GLN A 158 -20.80 8.48 -0.70
CA GLN A 158 -21.89 8.02 0.18
C GLN A 158 -21.72 8.45 1.65
N THR A 159 -21.35 9.71 1.90
CA THR A 159 -20.86 10.18 3.21
C THR A 159 -21.83 9.88 4.36
N GLU A 160 -23.15 10.01 4.14
CA GLU A 160 -24.16 9.67 5.15
C GLU A 160 -24.18 8.16 5.46
N MET A 161 -24.06 7.31 4.45
CA MET A 161 -23.95 5.86 4.63
C MET A 161 -22.66 5.48 5.34
N GLN A 162 -21.54 6.18 5.08
CA GLN A 162 -20.28 6.00 5.80
C GLN A 162 -20.46 6.25 7.30
N VAL A 163 -21.13 7.37 7.66
CA VAL A 163 -21.44 7.71 9.06
C VAL A 163 -22.35 6.64 9.67
N GLN A 164 -23.43 6.24 8.97
CA GLN A 164 -24.36 5.23 9.49
C GLN A 164 -23.65 3.90 9.75
N ALA A 165 -22.77 3.47 8.83
CA ALA A 165 -21.97 2.25 9.02
C ALA A 165 -21.05 2.35 10.25
N MET A 166 -20.44 3.53 10.50
CA MET A 166 -19.63 3.75 11.70
C MET A 166 -20.45 3.67 12.98
N VAL A 167 -21.67 4.22 12.98
CA VAL A 167 -22.58 4.17 14.14
C VAL A 167 -23.01 2.72 14.45
N ASP A 168 -23.42 2.00 13.42
CA ASP A 168 -24.04 0.67 13.58
C ASP A 168 -22.99 -0.42 13.82
N LEU A 169 -21.88 -0.40 13.08
CA LEU A 169 -20.86 -1.45 13.09
C LEU A 169 -19.68 -1.13 14.02
N LYS A 170 -19.52 0.11 14.43
CA LYS A 170 -18.48 0.58 15.37
C LYS A 170 -17.05 0.13 14.98
N PRO A 171 -16.56 0.44 13.77
CA PRO A 171 -15.18 0.16 13.43
C PRO A 171 -14.23 0.90 14.37
N ASP A 172 -13.08 0.30 14.67
CA ASP A 172 -12.05 0.92 15.50
C ASP A 172 -11.04 1.73 14.68
N THR A 173 -10.95 1.47 13.38
CA THR A 173 -9.94 2.04 12.49
C THR A 173 -10.56 2.49 11.16
N TYR A 174 -10.21 3.72 10.75
CA TYR A 174 -10.44 4.22 9.40
C TYR A 174 -9.19 4.03 8.54
N ILE A 175 -9.36 3.63 7.27
CA ILE A 175 -8.28 3.61 6.28
C ILE A 175 -8.77 4.30 5.00
N GLY A 176 -8.06 5.36 4.58
CA GLY A 176 -8.46 6.16 3.42
C GLY A 176 -7.66 7.44 3.28
N THR A 177 -8.24 8.44 2.60
CA THR A 177 -7.61 9.75 2.46
C THR A 177 -7.94 10.67 3.65
N PRO A 178 -7.03 11.60 4.04
CA PRO A 178 -7.30 12.55 5.09
C PRO A 178 -8.51 13.46 4.78
N SER A 179 -8.62 13.93 3.55
CA SER A 179 -9.74 14.81 3.14
C SER A 179 -11.10 14.13 3.31
N PHE A 180 -11.19 12.82 3.01
CA PHE A 180 -12.46 12.11 3.13
C PHE A 180 -12.84 11.78 4.58
N LEU A 181 -11.88 11.45 5.45
CA LEU A 181 -12.18 11.30 6.89
C LEU A 181 -12.69 12.62 7.48
N LYS A 182 -12.09 13.76 7.10
CA LYS A 182 -12.57 15.06 7.53
C LYS A 182 -14.04 15.27 7.16
N LEU A 183 -14.42 15.00 5.92
CA LEU A 183 -15.82 15.09 5.46
C LEU A 183 -16.75 14.16 6.24
N ILE A 184 -16.32 12.95 6.57
CA ILE A 184 -17.11 12.00 7.37
C ILE A 184 -17.34 12.54 8.77
N ILE A 185 -16.31 13.09 9.44
CA ILE A 185 -16.43 13.66 10.79
C ILE A 185 -17.35 14.89 10.78
N GLU A 186 -17.22 15.77 9.79
CA GLU A 186 -18.10 16.94 9.64
C GLU A 186 -19.55 16.49 9.42
N LYS A 187 -19.80 15.49 8.57
CA LYS A 187 -21.12 14.92 8.34
C LYS A 187 -21.70 14.24 9.61
N ALA A 188 -20.88 13.52 10.35
CA ALA A 188 -21.32 12.92 11.62
C ALA A 188 -21.82 13.95 12.61
N ARG A 189 -21.15 15.12 12.68
CA ARG A 189 -21.60 16.26 13.51
C ARG A 189 -22.93 16.84 13.04
N GLU A 190 -23.08 17.05 11.73
CA GLU A 190 -24.36 17.51 11.16
C GLU A 190 -25.52 16.56 11.49
N MET A 191 -25.25 15.26 11.50
CA MET A 191 -26.23 14.21 11.79
C MET A 191 -26.45 14.00 13.30
N GLY A 192 -25.63 14.59 14.17
CA GLY A 192 -25.62 14.29 15.60
C GLY A 192 -25.24 12.83 15.92
N ALA A 193 -24.44 12.22 15.05
CA ALA A 193 -24.07 10.81 15.08
C ALA A 193 -22.79 10.58 15.90
N ASP A 194 -22.75 9.51 16.70
CA ASP A 194 -21.59 9.08 17.47
C ASP A 194 -20.72 8.10 16.68
N ILE A 195 -19.55 8.57 16.28
CA ILE A 195 -18.53 7.76 15.60
C ILE A 195 -17.26 7.58 16.45
N SER A 196 -17.36 7.74 17.76
CA SER A 196 -16.24 7.70 18.72
C SER A 196 -15.52 6.35 18.81
N SER A 197 -16.09 5.30 18.22
CA SER A 197 -15.40 4.00 18.06
C SER A 197 -14.15 4.12 17.18
N VAL A 198 -14.12 5.04 16.20
CA VAL A 198 -12.98 5.25 15.30
C VAL A 198 -11.91 6.08 16.03
N THR A 199 -10.97 5.39 16.65
CA THR A 199 -9.88 6.03 17.41
C THR A 199 -8.56 6.05 16.66
N LYS A 200 -8.45 5.28 15.56
CA LYS A 200 -7.24 5.14 14.74
C LYS A 200 -7.55 5.42 13.28
N ALA A 201 -6.56 5.98 12.57
CA ALA A 201 -6.64 6.15 11.14
C ALA A 201 -5.28 5.91 10.47
N LEU A 202 -5.29 5.18 9.34
CA LEU A 202 -4.14 5.07 8.44
C LEU A 202 -4.46 5.83 7.15
N MET A 203 -3.70 6.90 6.91
CA MET A 203 -3.90 7.82 5.80
C MET A 203 -2.94 7.52 4.65
N GLY A 204 -3.42 7.63 3.43
CA GLY A 204 -2.61 7.51 2.22
C GLY A 204 -3.19 8.27 1.04
N ALA A 205 -2.47 8.26 -0.07
CA ALA A 205 -2.81 8.90 -1.35
C ALA A 205 -2.84 10.44 -1.34
N GLU A 206 -2.90 11.07 -0.17
CA GLU A 206 -2.85 12.53 0.02
C GLU A 206 -1.86 12.88 1.12
N ALA A 207 -1.33 14.10 1.09
CA ALA A 207 -0.53 14.63 2.18
C ALA A 207 -1.38 14.85 3.45
N LEU A 208 -0.78 14.58 4.60
CA LEU A 208 -1.37 14.85 5.91
C LEU A 208 -0.59 15.98 6.60
N PRO A 209 -1.00 17.27 6.42
CA PRO A 209 -0.38 18.38 7.11
C PRO A 209 -0.56 18.29 8.64
N GLU A 210 0.38 18.84 9.40
CA GLU A 210 0.34 18.82 10.85
C GLU A 210 -0.94 19.48 11.42
N SER A 211 -1.41 20.55 10.78
CA SER A 211 -2.67 21.20 11.16
C SER A 211 -3.88 20.27 11.03
N LEU A 212 -3.90 19.41 10.01
CA LEU A 212 -4.99 18.46 9.84
C LEU A 212 -4.85 17.27 10.81
N ARG A 213 -3.63 16.86 11.13
CA ARG A 213 -3.36 15.84 12.15
C ARG A 213 -3.87 16.31 13.52
N SER A 214 -3.53 17.54 13.92
CA SER A 214 -4.02 18.16 15.16
C SER A 214 -5.55 18.24 15.18
N TRP A 215 -6.14 18.64 14.05
CA TRP A 215 -7.58 18.70 13.91
C TRP A 215 -8.25 17.34 14.14
N PHE A 216 -7.69 16.25 13.61
CA PHE A 216 -8.22 14.88 13.85
C PHE A 216 -8.16 14.51 15.33
N ALA A 217 -7.05 14.79 16.00
CA ALA A 217 -6.90 14.51 17.43
C ALA A 217 -7.95 15.25 18.27
N GLU A 218 -8.18 16.55 17.98
CA GLU A 218 -9.22 17.38 18.62
C GLU A 218 -10.64 16.92 18.30
N ASN A 219 -10.81 16.13 17.24
CA ASN A 219 -12.11 15.66 16.74
C ASN A 219 -12.35 14.16 16.94
N GLY A 220 -11.66 13.57 17.94
CA GLY A 220 -11.93 12.22 18.41
C GLY A 220 -11.11 11.12 17.75
N VAL A 221 -10.20 11.45 16.82
CA VAL A 221 -9.29 10.46 16.18
C VAL A 221 -7.83 10.77 16.55
N PRO A 222 -7.38 10.40 17.75
CA PRO A 222 -6.06 10.81 18.27
C PRO A 222 -4.89 10.07 17.62
N HIS A 223 -5.11 8.88 17.07
CA HIS A 223 -4.04 8.03 16.53
C HIS A 223 -4.08 8.02 15.00
N VAL A 224 -3.43 9.00 14.39
CA VAL A 224 -3.39 9.15 12.93
C VAL A 224 -1.99 8.87 12.42
N PHE A 225 -1.88 7.96 11.47
CA PHE A 225 -0.64 7.55 10.84
C PHE A 225 -0.73 7.74 9.33
N GLN A 226 0.41 7.96 8.70
CA GLN A 226 0.50 8.11 7.25
C GLN A 226 1.31 6.98 6.64
N THR A 227 0.92 6.55 5.44
CA THR A 227 1.68 5.61 4.61
C THR A 227 1.85 6.16 3.21
N TYR A 228 2.99 5.85 2.61
CA TYR A 228 3.28 6.10 1.20
C TYR A 228 3.36 4.77 0.46
N ALA A 229 2.59 4.64 -0.60
CA ALA A 229 2.51 3.43 -1.42
C ALA A 229 2.30 3.79 -2.90
N SER A 230 2.60 2.86 -3.79
CA SER A 230 2.28 2.96 -5.22
C SER A 230 1.76 1.65 -5.77
N ALA A 231 1.03 1.72 -6.91
CA ALA A 231 0.55 0.55 -7.62
C ALA A 231 1.68 -0.33 -8.18
N ASP A 232 2.87 0.24 -8.40
CA ASP A 232 4.01 -0.47 -8.97
C ASP A 232 4.80 -1.26 -7.92
N ILE A 233 4.85 -0.76 -6.67
CA ILE A 233 5.75 -1.27 -5.62
C ILE A 233 4.97 -1.80 -4.41
N GLY A 234 3.77 -1.29 -4.15
CA GLY A 234 3.02 -1.49 -2.91
C GLY A 234 3.48 -0.51 -1.82
N SER A 235 3.55 -0.97 -0.57
CA SER A 235 4.01 -0.15 0.55
C SER A 235 5.48 0.22 0.39
N ILE A 236 5.80 1.52 0.45
CA ILE A 236 7.14 2.09 0.32
C ILE A 236 7.66 2.54 1.68
N SER A 237 6.85 3.34 2.40
CA SER A 237 7.19 3.83 3.74
C SER A 237 5.93 4.09 4.56
N TYR A 238 6.08 4.13 5.88
CA TYR A 238 4.99 4.37 6.82
C TYR A 238 5.49 4.96 8.13
N GLU A 239 4.62 5.63 8.84
CA GLU A 239 4.89 6.15 10.17
C GLU A 239 4.79 5.02 11.21
N THR A 240 5.60 5.16 12.28
CA THR A 240 5.52 4.33 13.48
C THR A 240 5.24 5.20 14.70
N ALA A 241 4.66 4.63 15.75
CA ALA A 241 4.34 5.36 16.97
C ALA A 241 5.57 6.01 17.63
N SER A 242 6.77 5.45 17.41
CA SER A 242 8.02 5.95 17.99
C SER A 242 8.72 7.01 17.14
N ALA A 243 8.40 7.14 15.86
CA ALA A 243 9.18 7.97 14.93
C ALA A 243 8.51 9.30 14.55
N GLY A 244 7.18 9.40 14.58
CA GLY A 244 6.43 10.59 14.17
C GLY A 244 6.74 11.08 12.74
N LYS A 245 7.39 10.25 11.93
CA LYS A 245 7.79 10.51 10.53
C LYS A 245 7.68 9.25 9.70
N LEU A 246 7.54 9.40 8.38
CA LEU A 246 7.57 8.26 7.45
C LEU A 246 8.96 7.59 7.47
N ASN A 247 8.98 6.28 7.71
CA ASN A 247 10.17 5.43 7.71
C ASN A 247 10.27 4.62 6.41
#